data_782899aff70cf8a55d6b6df5983a8981
#
_entry.id   782899aff70cf8a55d6b6df5983a8981
#
_cell.length_a   1.000
_cell.length_b   1.000
_cell.length_c   1.000
_cell.angle_alpha   90.00
_cell.angle_beta   90.00
_cell.angle_gamma   90.00
#
_symmetry.space_group_name_H-M   'P 1'
#
loop_
_entity.id
_entity.type
_entity.pdbx_description
1 polymer ?
#
loop_
_entity_poly.entity_id
_entity_poly.type
_entity_poly.pdbx_seq_one_letter_code
_entity_poly.pdbx_strand_id
1 'polypeptide(L)'
;FLVFGLGISGSATLSQLKKNKANIECWDDNRKLRKKFKNRYKVNKSWFSNVYDFIVISPGINIYSHPKKKFFQENKNRIITDLDLFFSSIKDQKIIMVTGTNGKSTMAKLIYDLFKNSKKKVYIGGNYGTPVLNLPYKEKSAIFVLELSSYQLDYSSRLPSSASILLNVSPDHLERHKSFNKYISAKLKIFKGLKKTGVGFLDLSNDSKSKIFKVLKLEKYDQKKIELIKKKYHHNIQDHLISASLKGSHFKNCIYIALRIAKLFRISKNIYLKTIKDFKGLPHRQEIIKIKNNLIFINDSKATNFSSTEVALNNYKNIHWIVGGLPKAKDKIVVKKYKKLILRAYIIGKNLNFFIRQIKNTIKYNSSHSLKAALLSALREAKKNPDLKQVILLSPSAASFDQYKNFEHRGNTFKQLVQKYS
;
A
#
# COMPACT_ATOMS: atom_id res chain seq x y z
N PHE A 1 -22.25 2.03 -20.83
CA PHE A 1 -21.45 1.67 -19.65
C PHE A 1 -22.26 1.85 -18.36
N LEU A 2 -22.14 0.90 -17.43
CA LEU A 2 -22.46 1.13 -16.03
C LEU A 2 -21.16 1.35 -15.23
N VAL A 3 -21.03 2.47 -14.50
CA VAL A 3 -19.92 2.67 -13.54
C VAL A 3 -20.46 2.42 -12.14
N PHE A 4 -20.01 1.33 -11.50
CA PHE A 4 -20.45 0.94 -10.18
C PHE A 4 -19.35 1.18 -9.13
N GLY A 5 -19.67 2.06 -8.15
CA GLY A 5 -18.74 2.61 -7.18
C GLY A 5 -18.18 3.96 -7.63
N LEU A 6 -18.54 5.04 -6.89
CA LEU A 6 -18.27 6.44 -7.25
C LEU A 6 -17.18 7.07 -6.37
N GLY A 7 -16.31 6.25 -5.81
CA GLY A 7 -15.10 6.69 -5.12
C GLY A 7 -14.06 7.30 -6.07
N ILE A 8 -12.80 7.31 -5.67
CA ILE A 8 -11.70 7.93 -6.43
C ILE A 8 -11.56 7.31 -7.82
N SER A 9 -11.48 5.98 -7.94
CA SER A 9 -11.40 5.27 -9.23
C SER A 9 -12.63 5.49 -10.09
N GLY A 10 -13.84 5.33 -9.53
CA GLY A 10 -15.08 5.52 -10.28
C GLY A 10 -15.26 6.95 -10.77
N SER A 11 -14.86 7.96 -9.98
CA SER A 11 -14.88 9.36 -10.42
C SER A 11 -13.93 9.61 -11.60
N ALA A 12 -12.75 9.03 -11.58
CA ALA A 12 -11.80 9.08 -12.70
C ALA A 12 -12.38 8.39 -13.96
N THR A 13 -13.00 7.22 -13.77
CA THR A 13 -13.67 6.47 -14.83
C THR A 13 -14.80 7.29 -15.48
N LEU A 14 -15.69 7.88 -14.68
CA LEU A 14 -16.76 8.73 -15.19
C LEU A 14 -16.23 9.90 -16.02
N SER A 15 -15.19 10.58 -15.51
CA SER A 15 -14.58 11.71 -16.23
C SER A 15 -13.98 11.28 -17.57
N GLN A 16 -13.31 10.13 -17.61
CA GLN A 16 -12.68 9.60 -18.81
C GLN A 16 -13.71 9.14 -19.86
N LEU A 17 -14.72 8.39 -19.43
CA LEU A 17 -15.79 7.93 -20.33
C LEU A 17 -16.57 9.10 -20.91
N LYS A 18 -16.84 10.15 -20.11
CA LYS A 18 -17.50 11.39 -20.58
C LYS A 18 -16.67 12.10 -21.64
N LYS A 19 -15.35 12.21 -21.46
CA LYS A 19 -14.44 12.78 -22.49
C LYS A 19 -14.50 12.01 -23.80
N ASN A 20 -14.73 10.69 -23.74
CA ASN A 20 -14.87 9.82 -24.91
C ASN A 20 -16.31 9.75 -25.44
N LYS A 21 -17.22 10.60 -24.97
CA LYS A 21 -18.64 10.68 -25.40
C LYS A 21 -19.40 9.35 -25.22
N ALA A 22 -19.01 8.52 -24.27
CA ALA A 22 -19.70 7.26 -23.99
C ALA A 22 -21.06 7.50 -23.33
N ASN A 23 -22.04 6.61 -23.60
CA ASN A 23 -23.30 6.57 -22.85
C ASN A 23 -23.03 5.94 -21.47
N ILE A 24 -23.32 6.69 -20.39
CA ILE A 24 -22.90 6.33 -19.03
C ILE A 24 -24.08 6.39 -18.07
N GLU A 25 -24.34 5.28 -17.41
CA GLU A 25 -25.09 5.27 -16.15
C GLU A 25 -24.15 4.97 -15.00
N CYS A 26 -24.50 5.43 -13.80
CA CYS A 26 -23.66 5.20 -12.64
C CYS A 26 -24.47 4.89 -11.38
N TRP A 27 -23.82 4.16 -10.46
CA TRP A 27 -24.38 3.83 -9.17
C TRP A 27 -23.30 3.68 -8.10
N ASP A 28 -23.68 3.96 -6.86
CA ASP A 28 -22.93 3.65 -5.65
C ASP A 28 -23.92 3.36 -4.51
N ASP A 29 -23.63 2.42 -3.62
CA ASP A 29 -24.49 2.11 -2.49
C ASP A 29 -24.50 3.24 -1.46
N ASN A 30 -23.45 4.08 -1.43
CA ASN A 30 -23.38 5.25 -0.59
C ASN A 30 -24.21 6.41 -1.17
N ARG A 31 -25.31 6.75 -0.47
CA ARG A 31 -26.23 7.85 -0.86
C ARG A 31 -25.51 9.21 -1.00
N LYS A 32 -24.50 9.50 -0.17
CA LYS A 32 -23.73 10.76 -0.24
C LYS A 32 -22.97 10.86 -1.55
N LEU A 33 -22.36 9.78 -2.02
CA LEU A 33 -21.67 9.75 -3.30
C LEU A 33 -22.65 9.91 -4.46
N ARG A 34 -23.78 9.19 -4.45
CA ARG A 34 -24.83 9.39 -5.50
C ARG A 34 -25.29 10.83 -5.61
N LYS A 35 -25.56 11.51 -4.47
CA LYS A 35 -25.95 12.93 -4.46
C LYS A 35 -24.90 13.84 -5.13
N LYS A 36 -23.61 13.56 -4.94
CA LYS A 36 -22.50 14.33 -5.53
C LYS A 36 -22.48 14.27 -7.06
N PHE A 37 -22.94 13.16 -7.64
CA PHE A 37 -22.82 12.92 -9.09
C PHE A 37 -24.12 13.08 -9.88
N LYS A 38 -25.31 13.12 -9.24
CA LYS A 38 -26.61 13.13 -9.89
C LYS A 38 -26.83 14.28 -10.89
N ASN A 39 -26.21 15.43 -10.67
CA ASN A 39 -26.38 16.60 -11.54
C ASN A 39 -25.47 16.55 -12.78
N ARG A 40 -24.53 15.61 -12.84
CA ARG A 40 -23.54 15.50 -13.93
C ARG A 40 -23.65 14.20 -14.72
N TYR A 41 -24.24 13.18 -14.11
CA TYR A 41 -24.33 11.82 -14.64
C TYR A 41 -25.71 11.20 -14.34
N LYS A 42 -26.17 10.29 -15.17
CA LYS A 42 -27.39 9.51 -14.96
C LYS A 42 -27.19 8.51 -13.84
N VAL A 43 -27.65 8.85 -12.63
CA VAL A 43 -27.65 7.94 -11.47
C VAL A 43 -28.92 7.08 -11.55
N ASN A 44 -28.78 5.82 -11.95
CA ASN A 44 -29.91 4.92 -12.16
C ASN A 44 -30.14 4.02 -10.94
N LYS A 45 -31.35 4.07 -10.35
CA LYS A 45 -31.76 3.21 -9.22
C LYS A 45 -32.02 1.77 -9.67
N SER A 46 -32.50 1.60 -10.89
CA SER A 46 -32.83 0.31 -11.49
C SER A 46 -31.70 -0.22 -12.38
N TRP A 47 -30.44 0.15 -12.07
CA TRP A 47 -29.26 -0.24 -12.83
C TRP A 47 -29.16 -1.76 -13.09
N PHE A 48 -29.65 -2.59 -12.17
CA PHE A 48 -29.61 -4.04 -12.26
C PHE A 48 -30.66 -4.64 -13.23
N SER A 49 -31.56 -3.83 -13.78
CA SER A 49 -32.58 -4.26 -14.77
C SER A 49 -32.19 -3.90 -16.22
N ASN A 50 -31.10 -3.13 -16.40
CA ASN A 50 -30.65 -2.68 -17.71
C ASN A 50 -29.55 -3.59 -18.26
N VAL A 51 -29.42 -3.57 -19.59
CA VAL A 51 -28.32 -4.23 -20.31
C VAL A 51 -27.23 -3.21 -20.58
N TYR A 52 -25.99 -3.59 -20.30
CA TYR A 52 -24.79 -2.76 -20.53
C TYR A 52 -23.77 -3.54 -21.36
N ASP A 53 -23.07 -2.86 -22.27
CA ASP A 53 -21.92 -3.46 -22.96
C ASP A 53 -20.79 -3.74 -21.98
N PHE A 54 -20.54 -2.80 -21.05
CA PHE A 54 -19.51 -2.91 -20.01
C PHE A 54 -20.01 -2.40 -18.67
N ILE A 55 -19.59 -3.11 -17.61
CA ILE A 55 -19.84 -2.78 -16.21
C ILE A 55 -18.49 -2.53 -15.54
N VAL A 56 -18.17 -1.26 -15.30
CA VAL A 56 -16.90 -0.87 -14.68
C VAL A 56 -17.06 -0.90 -13.15
N ILE A 57 -16.40 -1.85 -12.50
CA ILE A 57 -16.49 -2.04 -11.05
C ILE A 57 -15.31 -1.36 -10.35
N SER A 58 -15.61 -0.46 -9.40
CA SER A 58 -14.59 0.09 -8.51
C SER A 58 -14.05 -1.01 -7.56
N PRO A 59 -12.72 -1.03 -7.29
CA PRO A 59 -12.09 -2.12 -6.50
C PRO A 59 -12.68 -2.33 -5.11
N GLY A 60 -13.21 -1.26 -4.48
CA GLY A 60 -13.83 -1.32 -3.14
C GLY A 60 -15.15 -2.09 -3.09
N ILE A 61 -15.81 -2.29 -4.22
CA ILE A 61 -17.11 -3.01 -4.29
C ILE A 61 -16.88 -4.51 -4.22
N ASN A 62 -17.59 -5.21 -3.32
CA ASN A 62 -17.56 -6.66 -3.25
C ASN A 62 -18.76 -7.27 -3.98
N ILE A 63 -18.61 -7.54 -5.27
CA ILE A 63 -19.69 -8.13 -6.09
C ILE A 63 -20.09 -9.54 -5.64
N TYR A 64 -19.20 -10.28 -4.97
CA TYR A 64 -19.47 -11.66 -4.53
C TYR A 64 -20.43 -11.75 -3.31
N SER A 65 -20.49 -10.70 -2.49
CA SER A 65 -21.37 -10.61 -1.33
C SER A 65 -22.41 -9.48 -1.45
N HIS A 66 -22.50 -8.86 -2.63
CA HIS A 66 -23.46 -7.79 -2.88
C HIS A 66 -24.92 -8.33 -2.89
N PRO A 67 -25.94 -7.58 -2.41
CA PRO A 67 -27.33 -8.01 -2.50
C PRO A 67 -27.78 -8.36 -3.92
N LYS A 68 -27.23 -7.68 -4.94
CA LYS A 68 -27.47 -7.95 -6.36
C LYS A 68 -26.40 -8.84 -7.01
N LYS A 69 -25.82 -9.80 -6.26
CA LYS A 69 -24.77 -10.71 -6.76
C LYS A 69 -25.17 -11.48 -8.01
N LYS A 70 -26.47 -11.84 -8.16
CA LYS A 70 -27.00 -12.54 -9.34
C LYS A 70 -26.75 -11.74 -10.60
N PHE A 71 -27.06 -10.43 -10.61
CA PHE A 71 -26.78 -9.54 -11.74
C PHE A 71 -25.31 -9.57 -12.15
N PHE A 72 -24.38 -9.51 -11.19
CA PHE A 72 -22.94 -9.55 -11.48
C PHE A 72 -22.48 -10.92 -12.00
N GLN A 73 -23.10 -12.01 -11.56
CA GLN A 73 -22.81 -13.36 -12.04
C GLN A 73 -23.26 -13.53 -13.49
N GLU A 74 -24.48 -13.10 -13.82
CA GLU A 74 -25.06 -13.16 -15.18
C GLU A 74 -24.28 -12.28 -16.17
N ASN A 75 -23.72 -11.16 -15.70
CA ASN A 75 -22.97 -10.22 -16.53
C ASN A 75 -21.45 -10.34 -16.38
N LYS A 76 -20.92 -11.48 -15.91
CA LYS A 76 -19.50 -11.66 -15.60
C LYS A 76 -18.56 -11.28 -16.75
N ASN A 77 -18.93 -11.61 -17.99
CA ASN A 77 -18.11 -11.33 -19.17
C ASN A 77 -18.10 -9.84 -19.58
N ARG A 78 -19.00 -9.03 -19.04
CA ARG A 78 -19.09 -7.58 -19.26
C ARG A 78 -18.42 -6.77 -18.15
N ILE A 79 -17.99 -7.44 -17.07
CA ILE A 79 -17.33 -6.78 -15.94
C ILE A 79 -15.89 -6.48 -16.30
N ILE A 80 -15.55 -5.21 -16.19
CA ILE A 80 -14.20 -4.67 -16.36
C ILE A 80 -13.84 -3.73 -15.20
N THR A 81 -12.60 -3.28 -15.15
CA THR A 81 -12.08 -2.33 -14.16
C THR A 81 -11.54 -1.07 -14.83
N ASP A 82 -11.20 -0.07 -14.05
CA ASP A 82 -10.44 1.10 -14.49
C ASP A 82 -9.08 0.71 -15.09
N LEU A 83 -8.47 -0.38 -14.61
CA LEU A 83 -7.23 -0.93 -15.17
C LEU A 83 -7.45 -1.48 -16.60
N ASP A 84 -8.53 -2.21 -16.84
CA ASP A 84 -8.81 -2.76 -18.17
C ASP A 84 -9.01 -1.64 -19.20
N LEU A 85 -9.70 -0.54 -18.81
CA LEU A 85 -9.84 0.66 -19.63
C LEU A 85 -8.51 1.36 -19.89
N PHE A 86 -7.67 1.48 -18.86
CA PHE A 86 -6.33 2.04 -18.98
C PHE A 86 -5.48 1.20 -19.94
N PHE A 87 -5.42 -0.11 -19.74
CA PHE A 87 -4.60 -1.00 -20.56
C PHE A 87 -5.09 -1.14 -22.00
N SER A 88 -6.39 -0.96 -22.28
CA SER A 88 -6.90 -0.90 -23.65
C SER A 88 -6.38 0.31 -24.43
N SER A 89 -5.99 1.37 -23.73
CA SER A 89 -5.46 2.60 -24.30
C SER A 89 -3.92 2.65 -24.39
N ILE A 90 -3.23 1.65 -23.84
CA ILE A 90 -1.75 1.56 -23.84
C ILE A 90 -1.30 0.80 -25.10
N LYS A 91 -0.28 1.34 -25.78
CA LYS A 91 0.36 0.72 -26.96
C LYS A 91 1.81 0.34 -26.64
N ASP A 92 2.73 1.30 -26.74
CA ASP A 92 4.18 1.09 -26.66
C ASP A 92 4.78 1.41 -25.31
N GLN A 93 4.00 1.98 -24.42
CA GLN A 93 4.44 2.39 -23.10
C GLN A 93 4.97 1.20 -22.27
N LYS A 94 5.91 1.48 -21.40
CA LYS A 94 6.47 0.49 -20.47
C LYS A 94 5.67 0.51 -19.18
N ILE A 95 5.18 -0.63 -18.76
CA ILE A 95 4.39 -0.76 -17.54
C ILE A 95 5.18 -1.58 -16.52
N ILE A 96 5.34 -1.05 -15.32
CA ILE A 96 5.91 -1.74 -14.16
C ILE A 96 4.85 -1.81 -13.09
N MET A 97 4.46 -3.01 -12.71
CA MET A 97 3.41 -3.25 -11.71
C MET A 97 4.01 -3.74 -10.40
N VAL A 98 3.50 -3.23 -9.29
CA VAL A 98 3.94 -3.59 -7.94
C VAL A 98 2.74 -3.99 -7.09
N THR A 99 2.80 -5.18 -6.49
CA THR A 99 1.86 -5.63 -5.46
C THR A 99 2.57 -6.30 -4.29
N GLY A 100 1.82 -6.63 -3.26
CA GLY A 100 2.29 -7.28 -2.04
C GLY A 100 1.34 -7.00 -0.88
N THR A 101 1.54 -7.58 0.28
CA THR A 101 0.82 -7.16 1.48
C THR A 101 1.40 -5.86 2.00
N ASN A 102 2.70 -5.79 2.21
CA ASN A 102 3.42 -4.63 2.71
C ASN A 102 4.49 -4.13 1.72
N GLY A 103 4.93 -2.88 1.84
CA GLY A 103 6.05 -2.30 1.07
C GLY A 103 5.71 -1.82 -0.34
N LYS A 104 4.52 -2.06 -0.86
CA LYS A 104 4.10 -1.70 -2.24
C LYS A 104 4.43 -0.26 -2.64
N SER A 105 3.95 0.70 -1.87
CA SER A 105 4.12 2.12 -2.19
C SER A 105 5.58 2.56 -2.11
N THR A 106 6.34 2.02 -1.16
CA THR A 106 7.78 2.27 -1.03
C THR A 106 8.52 1.76 -2.26
N MET A 107 8.22 0.54 -2.71
CA MET A 107 8.81 -0.02 -3.92
C MET A 107 8.41 0.75 -5.17
N ALA A 108 7.13 1.08 -5.33
CA ALA A 108 6.65 1.88 -6.46
C ALA A 108 7.33 3.26 -6.51
N LYS A 109 7.45 3.93 -5.34
CA LYS A 109 8.15 5.22 -5.25
C LYS A 109 9.64 5.10 -5.55
N LEU A 110 10.31 4.06 -5.05
CA LEU A 110 11.73 3.82 -5.32
C LEU A 110 11.99 3.61 -6.82
N ILE A 111 11.15 2.82 -7.49
CA ILE A 111 11.23 2.63 -8.96
C ILE A 111 10.93 3.94 -9.69
N TYR A 112 9.91 4.68 -9.28
CA TYR A 112 9.60 5.99 -9.85
C TYR A 112 10.79 6.94 -9.75
N ASP A 113 11.44 7.04 -8.57
CA ASP A 113 12.60 7.90 -8.38
C ASP A 113 13.80 7.44 -9.20
N LEU A 114 13.98 6.13 -9.37
CA LEU A 114 15.03 5.57 -10.23
C LEU A 114 14.90 6.06 -11.68
N PHE A 115 13.68 6.00 -12.24
CA PHE A 115 13.44 6.48 -13.60
C PHE A 115 13.49 8.00 -13.70
N LYS A 116 12.98 8.71 -12.71
CA LYS A 116 13.04 10.19 -12.64
C LYS A 116 14.48 10.67 -12.62
N ASN A 117 15.34 10.07 -11.80
CA ASN A 117 16.74 10.40 -11.71
C ASN A 117 17.52 10.05 -13.02
N SER A 118 17.01 9.06 -13.78
CA SER A 118 17.54 8.73 -15.11
C SER A 118 16.98 9.61 -16.23
N LYS A 119 16.26 10.71 -15.89
CA LYS A 119 15.66 11.67 -16.83
C LYS A 119 14.64 11.04 -17.80
N LYS A 120 14.06 9.87 -17.46
CA LYS A 120 13.01 9.24 -18.26
C LYS A 120 11.63 9.81 -17.88
N LYS A 121 10.74 9.91 -18.86
CA LYS A 121 9.33 10.27 -18.61
C LYS A 121 8.65 9.15 -17.84
N VAL A 122 8.36 9.38 -16.57
CA VAL A 122 7.79 8.37 -15.66
C VAL A 122 6.63 8.94 -14.87
N TYR A 123 5.60 8.11 -14.68
CA TYR A 123 4.40 8.42 -13.90
C TYR A 123 4.12 7.32 -12.89
N ILE A 124 3.58 7.69 -11.74
CA ILE A 124 3.21 6.76 -10.67
C ILE A 124 1.70 6.85 -10.39
N GLY A 125 1.04 5.70 -10.28
CA GLY A 125 -0.40 5.68 -10.06
C GLY A 125 -0.94 4.32 -9.63
N GLY A 126 -2.27 4.21 -9.65
CA GLY A 126 -2.99 3.02 -9.19
C GLY A 126 -3.55 3.19 -7.78
N ASN A 127 -3.28 2.21 -6.91
CA ASN A 127 -3.70 2.25 -5.50
C ASN A 127 -2.93 3.30 -4.66
N TYR A 128 -1.79 3.77 -5.16
CA TYR A 128 -0.98 4.85 -4.62
C TYR A 128 -0.67 5.86 -5.74
N GLY A 129 -0.73 7.15 -5.43
CA GLY A 129 -0.51 8.23 -6.40
C GLY A 129 -1.79 8.57 -7.17
N THR A 130 -1.65 8.78 -8.47
CA THR A 130 -2.75 9.20 -9.35
C THR A 130 -3.62 8.00 -9.78
N PRO A 131 -4.97 8.10 -9.78
CA PRO A 131 -5.82 7.09 -10.41
C PRO A 131 -5.38 6.81 -11.84
N VAL A 132 -5.39 5.55 -12.26
CA VAL A 132 -4.80 5.15 -13.55
C VAL A 132 -5.38 5.89 -14.75
N LEU A 133 -6.68 6.15 -14.76
CA LEU A 133 -7.34 6.87 -15.85
C LEU A 133 -7.09 8.39 -15.85
N ASN A 134 -6.47 8.93 -14.81
CA ASN A 134 -6.01 10.33 -14.76
C ASN A 134 -4.52 10.46 -15.14
N LEU A 135 -3.83 9.35 -15.39
CA LEU A 135 -2.44 9.38 -15.89
C LEU A 135 -2.42 9.80 -17.36
N PRO A 136 -1.34 10.43 -17.85
CA PRO A 136 -1.19 10.84 -19.26
C PRO A 136 -0.85 9.63 -20.16
N TYR A 137 -1.73 8.64 -20.21
CA TYR A 137 -1.52 7.35 -20.90
C TYR A 137 -1.38 7.45 -22.43
N LYS A 138 -1.73 8.59 -23.03
CA LYS A 138 -1.49 8.87 -24.45
C LYS A 138 -0.04 9.25 -24.75
N GLU A 139 0.78 9.55 -23.75
CA GLU A 139 2.15 9.97 -23.91
C GLU A 139 3.02 8.81 -24.40
N LYS A 140 3.57 8.94 -25.59
CA LYS A 140 4.47 7.94 -26.19
C LYS A 140 5.75 7.82 -25.36
N SER A 141 6.35 6.62 -25.32
CA SER A 141 7.58 6.31 -24.59
C SER A 141 7.54 6.55 -23.08
N ALA A 142 6.36 6.83 -22.50
CA ALA A 142 6.20 6.95 -21.06
C ALA A 142 6.39 5.61 -20.34
N ILE A 143 6.84 5.71 -19.08
CA ILE A 143 6.92 4.58 -18.15
C ILE A 143 5.87 4.80 -17.08
N PHE A 144 5.01 3.81 -16.85
CA PHE A 144 4.03 3.85 -15.79
C PHE A 144 4.41 2.85 -14.70
N VAL A 145 4.58 3.35 -13.47
CA VAL A 145 4.79 2.54 -12.27
C VAL A 145 3.47 2.47 -11.52
N LEU A 146 2.85 1.31 -11.53
CA LEU A 146 1.50 1.10 -10.99
C LEU A 146 1.54 0.28 -9.71
N GLU A 147 1.13 0.86 -8.59
CA GLU A 147 0.82 0.09 -7.40
C GLU A 147 -0.56 -0.54 -7.53
N LEU A 148 -0.66 -1.85 -7.35
CA LEU A 148 -1.92 -2.58 -7.47
C LEU A 148 -2.29 -3.30 -6.17
N SER A 149 -3.52 -3.10 -5.71
CA SER A 149 -4.12 -3.86 -4.61
C SER A 149 -4.59 -5.24 -5.07
N SER A 150 -4.81 -6.16 -4.12
CA SER A 150 -5.42 -7.46 -4.45
C SER A 150 -6.85 -7.31 -4.99
N TYR A 151 -7.57 -6.26 -4.62
CA TYR A 151 -8.93 -5.99 -5.10
C TYR A 151 -8.95 -5.60 -6.58
N GLN A 152 -7.99 -4.74 -7.00
CA GLN A 152 -7.83 -4.38 -8.40
C GLN A 152 -7.43 -5.59 -9.24
N LEU A 153 -6.45 -6.37 -8.76
CA LEU A 153 -6.00 -7.58 -9.45
C LEU A 153 -7.08 -8.66 -9.54
N ASP A 154 -7.98 -8.75 -8.55
CA ASP A 154 -9.02 -9.77 -8.52
C ASP A 154 -10.01 -9.64 -9.68
N TYR A 155 -10.39 -8.42 -10.03
CA TYR A 155 -11.34 -8.14 -11.09
C TYR A 155 -10.73 -7.89 -12.46
N SER A 156 -9.45 -7.56 -12.53
CA SER A 156 -8.79 -7.24 -13.79
C SER A 156 -8.51 -8.50 -14.60
N SER A 157 -8.79 -8.45 -15.90
CA SER A 157 -8.58 -9.54 -16.83
C SER A 157 -7.26 -9.39 -17.59
N ARG A 158 -6.89 -8.18 -18.00
CA ARG A 158 -5.74 -7.88 -18.85
C ARG A 158 -4.73 -6.98 -18.14
N LEU A 159 -3.52 -7.47 -17.96
CA LEU A 159 -2.46 -6.81 -17.18
C LEU A 159 -1.11 -6.78 -17.92
N PRO A 160 -1.03 -6.19 -19.13
CA PRO A 160 0.21 -6.19 -19.91
C PRO A 160 1.32 -5.43 -19.18
N SER A 161 2.46 -6.08 -18.91
CA SER A 161 3.56 -5.46 -18.18
C SER A 161 4.94 -5.79 -18.75
N SER A 162 5.86 -4.84 -18.62
CA SER A 162 7.29 -5.02 -18.89
C SER A 162 8.03 -5.59 -17.68
N ALA A 163 7.54 -5.28 -16.48
CA ALA A 163 7.97 -5.91 -15.23
C ALA A 163 6.82 -5.98 -14.24
N SER A 164 6.74 -7.06 -13.48
CA SER A 164 5.75 -7.27 -12.41
C SER A 164 6.44 -7.70 -11.13
N ILE A 165 6.07 -7.10 -10.00
CA ILE A 165 6.71 -7.32 -8.72
C ILE A 165 5.67 -7.73 -7.69
N LEU A 166 5.85 -8.91 -7.09
CA LEU A 166 5.14 -9.36 -5.90
C LEU A 166 6.13 -9.45 -4.74
N LEU A 167 6.04 -8.49 -3.80
CA LEU A 167 6.99 -8.33 -2.70
C LEU A 167 6.83 -9.39 -1.62
N ASN A 168 5.65 -9.49 -1.07
CA ASN A 168 5.36 -10.40 0.04
C ASN A 168 3.88 -10.69 0.11
N VAL A 169 3.53 -11.83 0.69
CA VAL A 169 2.13 -12.20 0.94
C VAL A 169 2.02 -12.74 2.37
N SER A 170 1.24 -12.07 3.19
CA SER A 170 0.82 -12.51 4.52
C SER A 170 -0.69 -12.40 4.63
N PRO A 171 -1.36 -13.15 5.52
CA PRO A 171 -2.81 -13.09 5.66
C PRO A 171 -3.32 -11.66 5.87
N ASP A 172 -4.17 -11.19 4.96
CA ASP A 172 -4.85 -9.90 5.00
C ASP A 172 -6.11 -9.98 4.12
N HIS A 173 -7.09 -9.11 4.39
CA HIS A 173 -8.31 -9.01 3.59
C HIS A 173 -9.08 -10.33 3.40
N LEU A 174 -9.05 -11.24 4.40
CA LEU A 174 -9.70 -12.55 4.30
C LEU A 174 -11.23 -12.45 4.30
N GLU A 175 -11.79 -11.39 4.87
CA GLU A 175 -13.21 -11.06 4.78
C GLU A 175 -13.68 -10.87 3.32
N ARG A 176 -12.77 -10.38 2.46
CA ARG A 176 -12.99 -10.16 1.03
C ARG A 176 -12.70 -11.39 0.19
N HIS A 177 -11.51 -11.97 0.35
CA HIS A 177 -11.02 -13.08 -0.47
C HIS A 177 -11.48 -14.46 0.02
N LYS A 178 -12.15 -14.55 1.21
CA LYS A 178 -12.65 -15.78 1.82
C LYS A 178 -11.56 -16.75 2.31
N SER A 179 -10.42 -16.84 1.63
CA SER A 179 -9.30 -17.69 2.05
C SER A 179 -7.95 -17.08 1.68
N PHE A 180 -6.90 -17.52 2.38
CA PHE A 180 -5.54 -17.09 2.11
C PHE A 180 -5.07 -17.52 0.72
N ASN A 181 -5.46 -18.71 0.24
CA ASN A 181 -5.12 -19.17 -1.10
C ASN A 181 -5.76 -18.29 -2.20
N LYS A 182 -7.02 -17.87 -2.04
CA LYS A 182 -7.67 -16.92 -2.96
C LYS A 182 -6.99 -15.55 -2.95
N TYR A 183 -6.52 -15.09 -1.77
CA TYR A 183 -5.73 -13.86 -1.69
C TYR A 183 -4.39 -13.97 -2.40
N ILE A 184 -3.68 -15.10 -2.26
CA ILE A 184 -2.45 -15.41 -3.02
C ILE A 184 -2.76 -15.41 -4.53
N SER A 185 -3.79 -16.14 -4.96
CA SER A 185 -4.22 -16.23 -6.36
C SER A 185 -4.51 -14.85 -6.96
N ALA A 186 -5.28 -14.01 -6.24
CA ALA A 186 -5.56 -12.64 -6.69
C ALA A 186 -4.27 -11.83 -6.91
N LYS A 187 -3.26 -11.95 -6.04
CA LYS A 187 -1.98 -11.24 -6.21
C LYS A 187 -1.12 -11.80 -7.32
N LEU A 188 -1.11 -13.11 -7.51
CA LEU A 188 -0.33 -13.77 -8.58
C LEU A 188 -0.83 -13.39 -9.96
N LYS A 189 -2.07 -12.94 -10.13
CA LYS A 189 -2.58 -12.42 -11.41
C LYS A 189 -1.69 -11.32 -12.00
N ILE A 190 -0.88 -10.62 -11.19
CA ILE A 190 0.07 -9.61 -11.67
C ILE A 190 1.06 -10.18 -12.72
N PHE A 191 1.30 -11.49 -12.72
CA PHE A 191 2.20 -12.15 -13.66
C PHE A 191 1.52 -12.63 -14.94
N LYS A 192 0.18 -12.67 -15.01
CA LYS A 192 -0.57 -13.20 -16.17
C LYS A 192 -0.35 -12.43 -17.47
N GLY A 193 -0.03 -11.15 -17.38
CA GLY A 193 0.14 -10.26 -18.53
C GLY A 193 1.60 -9.89 -18.84
N LEU A 194 2.59 -10.62 -18.33
CA LEU A 194 3.98 -10.35 -18.67
C LEU A 194 4.20 -10.41 -20.18
N LYS A 195 4.70 -9.31 -20.77
CA LYS A 195 5.08 -9.25 -22.20
C LYS A 195 6.13 -10.34 -22.50
N LYS A 196 6.35 -10.65 -23.82
CA LYS A 196 7.32 -11.67 -24.23
C LYS A 196 8.71 -11.46 -23.60
N THR A 197 9.16 -10.21 -23.55
CA THR A 197 10.44 -9.78 -22.92
C THR A 197 10.27 -9.30 -21.47
N GLY A 198 9.08 -9.47 -20.87
CA GLY A 198 8.78 -9.01 -19.53
C GLY A 198 9.32 -9.96 -18.45
N VAL A 199 9.65 -9.39 -17.28
CA VAL A 199 10.20 -10.14 -16.15
C VAL A 199 9.33 -9.98 -14.91
N GLY A 200 9.01 -11.09 -14.26
CA GLY A 200 8.37 -11.13 -12.94
C GLY A 200 9.41 -11.20 -11.83
N PHE A 201 9.17 -10.52 -10.71
CA PHE A 201 9.97 -10.63 -9.49
C PHE A 201 9.08 -11.10 -8.35
N LEU A 202 9.39 -12.23 -7.75
CA LEU A 202 8.64 -12.82 -6.66
C LEU A 202 9.51 -12.94 -5.42
N ASP A 203 9.19 -12.16 -4.38
CA ASP A 203 9.87 -12.24 -3.10
C ASP A 203 9.34 -13.41 -2.25
N LEU A 204 10.21 -14.37 -1.99
CA LEU A 204 9.93 -15.58 -1.21
C LEU A 204 10.66 -15.58 0.14
N SER A 205 11.07 -14.45 0.65
CA SER A 205 11.82 -14.35 1.90
C SER A 205 10.98 -14.58 3.16
N ASN A 206 9.66 -14.67 3.04
CA ASN A 206 8.71 -14.84 4.14
C ASN A 206 8.12 -16.25 4.25
N ASP A 207 7.38 -16.51 5.34
CA ASP A 207 6.87 -17.86 5.71
C ASP A 207 5.77 -18.42 4.79
N SER A 208 5.26 -17.61 3.86
CA SER A 208 4.19 -18.04 2.94
C SER A 208 4.68 -18.76 1.69
N LYS A 209 6.00 -19.03 1.58
CA LYS A 209 6.66 -19.59 0.40
C LYS A 209 5.99 -20.86 -0.13
N SER A 210 5.75 -21.86 0.73
CA SER A 210 5.16 -23.14 0.32
C SER A 210 3.74 -22.98 -0.27
N LYS A 211 2.93 -22.13 0.34
CA LYS A 211 1.56 -21.82 -0.14
C LYS A 211 1.59 -21.09 -1.48
N ILE A 212 2.52 -20.14 -1.66
CA ILE A 212 2.68 -19.41 -2.92
C ILE A 212 3.06 -20.38 -4.04
N PHE A 213 4.03 -21.26 -3.82
CA PHE A 213 4.41 -22.27 -4.81
C PHE A 213 3.29 -23.23 -5.17
N LYS A 214 2.49 -23.66 -4.17
CA LYS A 214 1.32 -24.51 -4.43
C LYS A 214 0.34 -23.83 -5.39
N VAL A 215 0.02 -22.55 -5.15
CA VAL A 215 -0.90 -21.80 -6.02
C VAL A 215 -0.28 -21.54 -7.41
N LEU A 216 1.02 -21.20 -7.48
CA LEU A 216 1.72 -21.02 -8.76
C LEU A 216 1.64 -22.27 -9.67
N LYS A 217 1.84 -23.46 -9.11
CA LYS A 217 1.71 -24.72 -9.84
C LYS A 217 0.28 -24.97 -10.31
N LEU A 218 -0.70 -24.80 -9.41
CA LEU A 218 -2.12 -25.03 -9.71
C LEU A 218 -2.63 -24.12 -10.83
N GLU A 219 -2.17 -22.87 -10.89
CA GLU A 219 -2.62 -21.88 -11.88
C GLU A 219 -1.75 -21.79 -13.13
N LYS A 220 -0.79 -22.70 -13.31
CA LYS A 220 0.06 -22.86 -14.51
C LYS A 220 0.75 -21.57 -14.99
N TYR A 221 1.32 -20.79 -14.06
CA TYR A 221 2.12 -19.61 -14.44
C TYR A 221 3.42 -19.99 -15.14
N ASP A 222 3.85 -19.21 -16.13
CA ASP A 222 5.16 -19.34 -16.78
C ASP A 222 6.29 -18.96 -15.81
N GLN A 223 6.78 -19.94 -15.07
CA GLN A 223 7.81 -19.74 -14.06
C GLN A 223 9.16 -19.31 -14.63
N LYS A 224 9.43 -19.57 -15.93
CA LYS A 224 10.68 -19.15 -16.60
C LYS A 224 10.80 -17.63 -16.67
N LYS A 225 9.70 -16.92 -16.67
CA LYS A 225 9.65 -15.44 -16.65
C LYS A 225 9.70 -14.85 -15.23
N ILE A 226 9.69 -15.67 -14.18
CA ILE A 226 9.60 -15.19 -12.80
C ILE A 226 10.91 -15.44 -12.07
N GLU A 227 11.65 -14.37 -11.78
CA GLU A 227 12.83 -14.41 -10.92
C GLU A 227 12.41 -14.50 -9.46
N LEU A 228 12.87 -15.58 -8.78
CA LEU A 228 12.58 -15.84 -7.38
C LEU A 228 13.62 -15.14 -6.50
N ILE A 229 13.20 -14.19 -5.69
CA ILE A 229 14.08 -13.44 -4.79
C ILE A 229 14.19 -14.22 -3.47
N LYS A 230 15.37 -14.79 -3.21
CA LYS A 230 15.68 -15.57 -2.00
C LYS A 230 16.52 -14.73 -1.02
N LYS A 231 16.52 -15.07 0.27
CA LYS A 231 17.34 -14.41 1.31
C LYS A 231 18.85 -14.29 0.97
N LYS A 232 19.38 -15.16 0.10
CA LYS A 232 20.80 -15.18 -0.32
C LYS A 232 21.24 -13.99 -1.19
N TYR A 233 20.31 -13.24 -1.79
CA TYR A 233 20.66 -12.14 -2.71
C TYR A 233 20.97 -10.80 -2.02
N HIS A 234 21.15 -10.81 -0.70
CA HIS A 234 21.37 -9.58 0.11
C HIS A 234 22.78 -9.01 0.05
N HIS A 235 23.57 -9.29 -1.01
CA HIS A 235 24.99 -8.98 -1.02
C HIS A 235 25.38 -7.66 -1.68
N ASN A 236 26.27 -6.96 -0.98
CA ASN A 236 27.25 -5.97 -1.45
C ASN A 236 26.80 -4.53 -1.73
N ILE A 237 25.72 -4.05 -1.10
CA ILE A 237 25.60 -2.60 -0.94
C ILE A 237 26.02 -2.26 0.49
N GLN A 238 27.08 -1.49 0.63
CA GLN A 238 27.58 -1.03 1.93
C GLN A 238 26.52 -0.17 2.62
N ASP A 239 26.29 -0.39 3.90
CA ASP A 239 25.19 0.26 4.65
C ASP A 239 25.23 1.80 4.63
N HIS A 240 26.40 2.41 4.43
CA HIS A 240 26.54 3.85 4.30
C HIS A 240 26.01 4.41 2.96
N LEU A 241 25.84 3.56 1.94
CA LEU A 241 25.23 3.92 0.65
C LEU A 241 23.71 3.81 0.64
N ILE A 242 23.11 3.37 1.74
CA ILE A 242 21.67 3.17 1.85
C ILE A 242 21.06 4.27 2.71
N SER A 243 20.05 4.95 2.20
CA SER A 243 19.34 5.98 2.97
C SER A 243 18.72 5.41 4.27
N ALA A 244 18.59 6.25 5.28
CA ALA A 244 17.95 5.89 6.56
C ALA A 244 16.54 5.31 6.36
N SER A 245 15.81 5.77 5.34
CA SER A 245 14.46 5.33 5.00
C SER A 245 14.40 3.92 4.37
N LEU A 246 15.53 3.37 3.95
CA LEU A 246 15.66 2.02 3.41
C LEU A 246 16.47 1.09 4.32
N LYS A 247 16.92 1.58 5.48
CA LYS A 247 17.58 0.75 6.50
C LYS A 247 16.55 -0.19 7.11
N GLY A 248 16.84 -1.47 7.03
CA GLY A 248 15.99 -2.52 7.58
C GLY A 248 16.01 -3.76 6.70
N SER A 249 15.99 -4.94 7.31
CA SER A 249 16.11 -6.22 6.59
C SER A 249 15.02 -6.41 5.53
N HIS A 250 13.81 -5.89 5.77
CA HIS A 250 12.67 -5.98 4.88
C HIS A 250 12.80 -5.13 3.60
N PHE A 251 13.69 -4.13 3.56
CA PHE A 251 13.94 -3.35 2.34
C PHE A 251 15.05 -3.94 1.45
N LYS A 252 15.85 -4.88 1.95
CA LYS A 252 16.95 -5.47 1.17
C LYS A 252 16.48 -6.03 -0.17
N ASN A 253 15.35 -6.72 -0.17
CA ASN A 253 14.76 -7.24 -1.41
C ASN A 253 14.24 -6.14 -2.33
N CYS A 254 13.70 -5.05 -1.78
CA CYS A 254 13.29 -3.90 -2.59
C CYS A 254 14.50 -3.25 -3.28
N ILE A 255 15.62 -3.11 -2.57
CA ILE A 255 16.88 -2.56 -3.10
C ILE A 255 17.42 -3.47 -4.20
N TYR A 256 17.42 -4.79 -4.00
CA TYR A 256 17.87 -5.76 -5.01
C TYR A 256 16.97 -5.72 -6.25
N ILE A 257 15.63 -5.71 -6.10
CA ILE A 257 14.70 -5.63 -7.22
C ILE A 257 14.89 -4.30 -7.97
N ALA A 258 15.14 -3.18 -7.28
CA ALA A 258 15.44 -1.92 -7.93
C ALA A 258 16.73 -1.98 -8.79
N LEU A 259 17.75 -2.71 -8.32
CA LEU A 259 18.97 -2.97 -9.12
C LEU A 259 18.64 -3.80 -10.38
N ARG A 260 17.80 -4.83 -10.26
CA ARG A 260 17.39 -5.66 -11.41
C ARG A 260 16.59 -4.83 -12.42
N ILE A 261 15.68 -3.96 -11.95
CA ILE A 261 14.95 -3.02 -12.79
C ILE A 261 15.93 -2.03 -13.46
N ALA A 262 16.92 -1.49 -12.73
CA ALA A 262 17.91 -0.61 -13.31
C ALA A 262 18.66 -1.28 -14.48
N LYS A 263 19.11 -2.52 -14.29
CA LYS A 263 19.76 -3.33 -15.34
C LYS A 263 18.82 -3.59 -16.53
N LEU A 264 17.59 -4.01 -16.28
CA LEU A 264 16.59 -4.31 -17.31
C LEU A 264 16.31 -3.09 -18.21
N PHE A 265 16.31 -1.88 -17.64
CA PHE A 265 16.04 -0.64 -18.34
C PHE A 265 17.30 0.16 -18.70
N ARG A 266 18.48 -0.45 -18.59
CA ARG A 266 19.80 0.14 -18.93
C ARG A 266 20.03 1.47 -18.20
N ILE A 267 19.73 1.54 -16.91
CA ILE A 267 20.04 2.68 -16.04
C ILE A 267 21.41 2.42 -15.41
N SER A 268 22.29 3.44 -15.43
CA SER A 268 23.65 3.31 -14.93
C SER A 268 23.69 3.03 -13.42
N LYS A 269 24.75 2.32 -12.99
CA LYS A 269 24.99 1.99 -11.59
C LYS A 269 25.06 3.25 -10.71
N ASN A 270 25.64 4.33 -11.20
CA ASN A 270 25.76 5.60 -10.47
C ASN A 270 24.38 6.22 -10.16
N ILE A 271 23.46 6.24 -11.13
CA ILE A 271 22.10 6.72 -10.94
C ILE A 271 21.37 5.85 -9.92
N TYR A 272 21.50 4.52 -10.01
CA TYR A 272 20.92 3.60 -9.08
C TYR A 272 21.44 3.83 -7.64
N LEU A 273 22.75 3.91 -7.44
CA LEU A 273 23.36 4.13 -6.11
C LEU A 273 22.93 5.49 -5.52
N LYS A 274 22.94 6.55 -6.35
CA LYS A 274 22.43 7.86 -5.95
C LYS A 274 20.98 7.79 -5.52
N THR A 275 20.12 7.10 -6.29
CA THR A 275 18.70 6.98 -5.96
C THR A 275 18.49 6.29 -4.60
N ILE A 276 19.22 5.23 -4.32
CA ILE A 276 19.10 4.51 -3.03
C ILE A 276 19.60 5.37 -1.86
N LYS A 277 20.71 6.09 -2.06
CA LYS A 277 21.28 7.00 -1.05
C LYS A 277 20.35 8.16 -0.72
N ASP A 278 19.75 8.77 -1.74
CA ASP A 278 18.94 9.98 -1.62
C ASP A 278 17.44 9.69 -1.36
N PHE A 279 17.04 8.43 -1.30
CA PHE A 279 15.63 8.05 -1.12
C PHE A 279 15.10 8.51 0.24
N LYS A 280 14.12 9.43 0.21
CA LYS A 280 13.54 10.03 1.44
C LYS A 280 12.42 9.21 2.06
N GLY A 281 12.08 8.04 1.49
CA GLY A 281 10.92 7.26 1.95
C GLY A 281 9.59 7.88 1.51
N LEU A 282 8.54 7.47 2.19
CA LEU A 282 7.18 7.99 1.98
C LEU A 282 6.70 8.69 3.24
N PRO A 283 5.93 9.80 3.09
CA PRO A 283 5.28 10.42 4.24
C PRO A 283 4.46 9.40 5.05
N HIS A 284 4.51 9.51 6.36
CA HIS A 284 3.76 8.67 7.30
C HIS A 284 4.08 7.17 7.27
N ARG A 285 5.23 6.76 6.70
CA ARG A 285 5.71 5.36 6.68
C ARG A 285 7.12 5.29 7.23
N GLN A 286 7.23 5.12 8.55
CA GLN A 286 8.48 5.19 9.30
C GLN A 286 9.33 6.42 8.91
N GLU A 287 8.64 7.52 8.65
CA GLU A 287 9.22 8.80 8.26
C GLU A 287 9.93 9.43 9.44
N ILE A 288 11.24 9.61 9.34
CA ILE A 288 12.02 10.36 10.34
C ILE A 288 11.67 11.84 10.20
N ILE A 289 11.00 12.40 11.22
CA ILE A 289 10.57 13.81 11.21
C ILE A 289 11.69 14.70 11.70
N LYS A 290 12.34 14.29 12.82
CA LYS A 290 13.36 15.07 13.52
C LYS A 290 14.30 14.14 14.26
N ILE A 291 15.54 14.53 14.33
CA ILE A 291 16.55 13.97 15.24
C ILE A 291 17.05 15.13 16.08
N LYS A 292 16.97 15.01 17.41
CA LYS A 292 17.48 16.02 18.34
C LYS A 292 18.22 15.29 19.46
N ASN A 293 19.53 15.52 19.56
CA ASN A 293 20.41 14.78 20.46
C ASN A 293 20.24 13.25 20.27
N ASN A 294 19.96 12.52 21.35
CA ASN A 294 19.74 11.08 21.33
C ASN A 294 18.27 10.67 21.11
N LEU A 295 17.40 11.60 20.70
CA LEU A 295 15.97 11.34 20.48
C LEU A 295 15.59 11.43 19.00
N ILE A 296 14.98 10.37 18.47
CA ILE A 296 14.52 10.26 17.09
C ILE A 296 12.99 10.23 17.08
N PHE A 297 12.36 11.08 16.25
CA PHE A 297 10.92 11.14 16.06
C PHE A 297 10.52 10.48 14.76
N ILE A 298 9.65 9.46 14.84
CA ILE A 298 9.27 8.63 13.68
C ILE A 298 7.75 8.64 13.51
N ASN A 299 7.33 9.04 12.32
CA ASN A 299 5.94 9.04 11.92
C ASN A 299 5.64 7.81 11.05
N ASP A 300 4.90 6.88 11.61
CA ASP A 300 4.39 5.68 10.93
C ASP A 300 2.86 5.62 11.01
N SER A 301 2.22 6.78 10.86
CA SER A 301 0.75 6.93 10.96
C SER A 301 -0.01 6.03 9.97
N LYS A 302 0.62 5.57 8.90
CA LYS A 302 0.06 4.63 7.91
C LYS A 302 -0.06 3.21 8.44
N ALA A 303 0.59 2.84 9.54
CA ALA A 303 0.45 1.54 10.20
C ALA A 303 -0.94 1.41 10.85
N THR A 304 -1.95 1.05 10.04
CA THR A 304 -3.36 0.95 10.44
C THR A 304 -3.77 -0.46 10.89
N ASN A 305 -2.81 -1.36 11.06
CA ASN A 305 -2.94 -2.69 11.64
C ASN A 305 -1.64 -3.10 12.35
N PHE A 306 -1.70 -4.12 13.20
CA PHE A 306 -0.54 -4.52 13.98
C PHE A 306 0.60 -5.10 13.14
N SER A 307 0.30 -5.85 12.08
CA SER A 307 1.34 -6.41 11.20
C SER A 307 2.21 -5.34 10.53
N SER A 308 1.66 -4.16 10.25
CA SER A 308 2.43 -3.02 9.77
C SER A 308 3.28 -2.39 10.87
N THR A 309 2.73 -2.27 12.10
CA THR A 309 3.45 -1.76 13.27
C THR A 309 4.59 -2.69 13.68
N GLU A 310 4.44 -4.00 13.57
CA GLU A 310 5.52 -4.98 13.85
C GLU A 310 6.79 -4.69 13.05
N VAL A 311 6.66 -4.23 11.81
CA VAL A 311 7.81 -3.84 10.97
C VAL A 311 8.59 -2.69 11.63
N ALA A 312 7.89 -1.68 12.13
CA ALA A 312 8.53 -0.55 12.83
C ALA A 312 9.14 -0.98 14.16
N LEU A 313 8.44 -1.79 14.95
CA LEU A 313 8.95 -2.29 16.24
C LEU A 313 10.23 -3.13 16.09
N ASN A 314 10.38 -3.87 14.98
CA ASN A 314 11.60 -4.64 14.70
C ASN A 314 12.80 -3.77 14.30
N ASN A 315 12.57 -2.53 13.85
CA ASN A 315 13.64 -1.66 13.32
C ASN A 315 14.28 -0.78 14.39
N TYR A 316 13.66 -0.63 15.55
CA TYR A 316 14.09 0.32 16.56
C TYR A 316 14.23 -0.32 17.94
N LYS A 317 14.98 0.36 18.82
CA LYS A 317 15.14 0.01 20.25
C LYS A 317 14.80 1.23 21.10
N ASN A 318 14.57 1.00 22.40
CA ASN A 318 14.24 2.05 23.36
C ASN A 318 13.05 2.92 22.92
N ILE A 319 11.95 2.25 22.57
CA ILE A 319 10.81 2.84 21.90
C ILE A 319 9.80 3.40 22.91
N HIS A 320 9.47 4.68 22.78
CA HIS A 320 8.26 5.30 23.31
C HIS A 320 7.17 5.15 22.22
N TRP A 321 6.31 4.17 22.39
CA TRP A 321 5.36 3.75 21.36
C TRP A 321 4.01 4.44 21.50
N ILE A 322 3.62 5.28 20.55
CA ILE A 322 2.28 5.89 20.46
C ILE A 322 1.38 4.95 19.64
N VAL A 323 0.37 4.38 20.30
CA VAL A 323 -0.53 3.35 19.75
C VAL A 323 -2.00 3.70 20.02
N GLY A 324 -2.91 3.35 19.10
CA GLY A 324 -4.34 3.55 19.31
C GLY A 324 -5.07 4.15 18.11
N GLY A 325 -6.39 4.18 18.22
CA GLY A 325 -7.32 4.57 17.15
C GLY A 325 -8.51 3.62 17.07
N LEU A 326 -9.06 3.44 15.87
CA LEU A 326 -10.16 2.54 15.59
C LEU A 326 -9.61 1.16 15.15
N PRO A 327 -9.61 0.14 16.05
CA PRO A 327 -9.11 -1.19 15.71
C PRO A 327 -10.11 -1.92 14.81
N LYS A 328 -9.64 -2.92 14.05
CA LYS A 328 -10.52 -3.87 13.38
C LYS A 328 -11.02 -4.92 14.37
N ALA A 329 -12.22 -5.42 14.19
CA ALA A 329 -12.92 -6.30 15.16
C ALA A 329 -12.12 -7.57 15.59
N LYS A 330 -11.22 -8.07 14.73
CA LYS A 330 -10.41 -9.26 14.99
C LYS A 330 -8.91 -8.98 15.15
N ASP A 331 -8.52 -7.72 15.30
CA ASP A 331 -7.10 -7.37 15.46
C ASP A 331 -6.55 -7.90 16.79
N LYS A 332 -5.38 -8.56 16.70
CA LYS A 332 -4.61 -9.01 17.86
C LYS A 332 -3.28 -8.29 17.88
N ILE A 333 -2.90 -7.79 19.07
CA ILE A 333 -1.63 -7.11 19.31
C ILE A 333 -0.74 -8.04 20.14
N VAL A 334 0.24 -8.67 19.49
CA VAL A 334 1.15 -9.63 20.15
C VAL A 334 2.46 -8.92 20.49
N VAL A 335 2.53 -8.31 21.68
CA VAL A 335 3.68 -7.48 22.09
C VAL A 335 4.78 -8.22 22.86
N LYS A 336 4.56 -9.47 23.27
CA LYS A 336 5.49 -10.23 24.12
C LYS A 336 6.94 -10.23 23.58
N LYS A 337 7.10 -10.44 22.26
CA LYS A 337 8.42 -10.45 21.60
C LYS A 337 9.11 -9.08 21.55
N TYR A 338 8.35 -7.97 21.73
CA TYR A 338 8.86 -6.60 21.68
C TYR A 338 9.10 -6.00 23.07
N LYS A 339 8.85 -6.73 24.16
CA LYS A 339 8.96 -6.25 25.55
C LYS A 339 10.28 -5.54 25.83
N LYS A 340 11.41 -6.10 25.35
CA LYS A 340 12.75 -5.54 25.53
C LYS A 340 13.06 -4.33 24.66
N LEU A 341 12.25 -4.06 23.65
CA LEU A 341 12.43 -2.95 22.69
C LEU A 341 11.61 -1.72 23.07
N ILE A 342 10.49 -1.90 23.78
CA ILE A 342 9.53 -0.85 24.12
C ILE A 342 9.71 -0.44 25.57
N LEU A 343 10.09 0.82 25.79
CA LEU A 343 10.20 1.40 27.13
C LEU A 343 8.82 1.65 27.75
N ARG A 344 7.90 2.22 26.95
CA ARG A 344 6.53 2.54 27.35
C ARG A 344 5.62 2.72 26.15
N ALA A 345 4.34 2.33 26.28
CA ALA A 345 3.30 2.60 25.32
C ALA A 345 2.41 3.78 25.79
N TYR A 346 2.00 4.62 24.82
CA TYR A 346 1.11 5.78 25.06
C TYR A 346 -0.14 5.56 24.20
N ILE A 347 -1.26 5.26 24.88
CA ILE A 347 -2.48 4.83 24.20
C ILE A 347 -3.35 6.05 23.89
N ILE A 348 -3.70 6.22 22.62
CA ILE A 348 -4.52 7.32 22.10
C ILE A 348 -5.86 6.83 21.52
N GLY A 349 -6.78 7.75 21.30
CA GLY A 349 -8.06 7.47 20.63
C GLY A 349 -9.19 7.17 21.61
N LYS A 350 -10.34 6.76 21.05
CA LYS A 350 -11.56 6.45 21.82
C LYS A 350 -11.61 5.01 22.34
N ASN A 351 -10.80 4.11 21.78
CA ASN A 351 -10.85 2.67 22.05
C ASN A 351 -9.75 2.20 23.01
N LEU A 352 -9.45 2.95 24.06
CA LEU A 352 -8.33 2.67 24.99
C LEU A 352 -8.37 1.25 25.56
N ASN A 353 -9.52 0.79 26.02
CA ASN A 353 -9.69 -0.51 26.66
C ASN A 353 -9.30 -1.68 25.76
N PHE A 354 -9.51 -1.55 24.44
CA PHE A 354 -9.08 -2.56 23.47
C PHE A 354 -7.55 -2.76 23.52
N PHE A 355 -6.80 -1.67 23.53
CA PHE A 355 -5.34 -1.71 23.55
C PHE A 355 -4.81 -2.09 24.93
N ILE A 356 -5.37 -1.53 26.03
CA ILE A 356 -4.97 -1.82 27.39
C ILE A 356 -5.05 -3.31 27.67
N ARG A 357 -6.17 -3.97 27.35
CA ARG A 357 -6.36 -5.42 27.58
C ARG A 357 -5.27 -6.28 26.96
N GLN A 358 -4.70 -5.85 25.83
CA GLN A 358 -3.71 -6.62 25.07
C GLN A 358 -2.25 -6.35 25.49
N ILE A 359 -1.96 -5.20 26.15
CA ILE A 359 -0.58 -4.79 26.44
C ILE A 359 -0.26 -4.68 27.94
N LYS A 360 -1.27 -4.51 28.81
CA LYS A 360 -1.11 -4.17 30.25
C LYS A 360 -0.19 -5.13 31.02
N ASN A 361 -0.24 -6.42 30.73
CA ASN A 361 0.56 -7.44 31.42
C ASN A 361 1.98 -7.61 30.87
N THR A 362 2.33 -6.85 29.81
CA THR A 362 3.61 -7.04 29.10
C THR A 362 4.44 -5.77 29.04
N ILE A 363 3.82 -4.61 28.86
CA ILE A 363 4.48 -3.32 28.62
C ILE A 363 3.90 -2.26 29.54
N LYS A 364 4.75 -1.42 30.12
CA LYS A 364 4.33 -0.21 30.85
C LYS A 364 3.57 0.71 29.89
N TYR A 365 2.43 1.27 30.30
CA TYR A 365 1.63 2.15 29.45
C TYR A 365 1.06 3.36 30.17
N ASN A 366 0.66 4.37 29.39
CA ASN A 366 -0.12 5.53 29.83
C ASN A 366 -1.35 5.66 28.93
N SER A 367 -2.52 5.91 29.51
CA SER A 367 -3.75 6.28 28.80
C SER A 367 -3.70 7.77 28.48
N SER A 368 -3.27 8.10 27.28
CA SER A 368 -3.00 9.50 26.89
C SER A 368 -4.17 10.18 26.18
N HIS A 369 -5.15 9.40 25.68
CA HIS A 369 -6.33 9.86 24.95
C HIS A 369 -6.04 10.65 23.68
N SER A 370 -5.14 11.65 23.71
CA SER A 370 -4.81 12.49 22.56
C SER A 370 -3.34 12.34 22.15
N LEU A 371 -3.07 12.62 20.87
CA LEU A 371 -1.71 12.58 20.32
C LEU A 371 -0.78 13.61 20.98
N LYS A 372 -1.30 14.80 21.34
CA LYS A 372 -0.55 15.83 22.06
C LYS A 372 -0.13 15.34 23.45
N ALA A 373 -1.06 14.80 24.24
CA ALA A 373 -0.77 14.27 25.57
C ALA A 373 0.22 13.11 25.53
N ALA A 374 0.10 12.20 24.54
CA ALA A 374 1.01 11.09 24.31
C ALA A 374 2.44 11.58 24.03
N LEU A 375 2.60 12.56 23.12
CA LEU A 375 3.89 13.12 22.79
C LEU A 375 4.54 13.81 23.99
N LEU A 376 3.80 14.67 24.71
CA LEU A 376 4.32 15.37 25.89
C LEU A 376 4.72 14.41 27.01
N SER A 377 3.94 13.35 27.24
CA SER A 377 4.28 12.31 28.21
C SER A 377 5.53 11.52 27.79
N ALA A 378 5.66 11.18 26.49
CA ALA A 378 6.84 10.52 25.95
C ALA A 378 8.10 11.38 26.07
N LEU A 379 7.99 12.68 25.80
CA LEU A 379 9.10 13.63 25.96
C LEU A 379 9.56 13.76 27.42
N ARG A 380 8.62 13.84 28.37
CA ARG A 380 8.95 13.89 29.82
C ARG A 380 9.67 12.62 30.27
N GLU A 381 9.24 11.45 29.80
CA GLU A 381 9.87 10.18 30.13
C GLU A 381 11.26 10.06 29.50
N ALA A 382 11.42 10.45 28.24
CA ALA A 382 12.68 10.42 27.51
C ALA A 382 13.77 11.31 28.16
N LYS A 383 13.39 12.46 28.71
CA LYS A 383 14.29 13.38 29.43
C LYS A 383 14.92 12.79 30.72
N LYS A 384 14.34 11.72 31.28
CA LYS A 384 14.90 11.05 32.47
C LYS A 384 16.20 10.30 32.18
N ASN A 385 16.44 9.94 30.91
CA ASN A 385 17.64 9.23 30.45
C ASN A 385 18.19 9.90 29.20
N PRO A 386 18.75 11.11 29.27
CA PRO A 386 19.12 11.90 28.09
C PRO A 386 20.24 11.28 27.25
N ASP A 387 21.12 10.48 27.88
CA ASP A 387 22.23 9.81 27.19
C ASP A 387 21.83 8.57 26.44
N LEU A 388 20.65 8.01 26.72
CA LEU A 388 20.14 6.87 26.04
C LEU A 388 19.59 7.28 24.68
N LYS A 389 20.02 6.62 23.60
CA LYS A 389 19.41 6.78 22.30
C LYS A 389 18.00 6.19 22.29
N GLN A 390 17.00 7.03 22.10
CA GLN A 390 15.58 6.70 22.22
C GLN A 390 14.79 7.07 20.96
N VAL A 391 13.63 6.44 20.78
CA VAL A 391 12.75 6.67 19.65
C VAL A 391 11.34 6.98 20.13
N ILE A 392 10.77 8.11 19.75
CA ILE A 392 9.33 8.37 19.87
C ILE A 392 8.67 7.97 18.54
N LEU A 393 7.95 6.85 18.60
CA LEU A 393 7.35 6.19 17.42
C LEU A 393 5.83 6.33 17.42
N LEU A 394 5.30 7.12 16.48
CA LEU A 394 3.87 7.04 16.15
C LEU A 394 3.65 5.87 15.18
N SER A 395 3.22 4.71 15.68
CA SER A 395 2.82 3.54 14.87
C SER A 395 1.53 2.94 15.45
N PRO A 396 0.37 3.46 15.03
CA PRO A 396 -0.87 3.37 15.79
C PRO A 396 -1.52 1.99 15.84
N SER A 397 -1.18 1.06 14.96
CA SER A 397 -1.82 -0.27 14.82
C SER A 397 -3.34 -0.23 14.51
N ALA A 398 -3.88 0.93 14.17
CA ALA A 398 -5.31 1.14 13.99
C ALA A 398 -5.62 2.26 13.02
N ALA A 399 -6.82 2.23 12.42
CA ALA A 399 -7.33 3.34 11.63
C ALA A 399 -7.52 4.60 12.49
N SER A 400 -7.55 5.76 11.85
CA SER A 400 -7.54 7.08 12.52
C SER A 400 -8.92 7.74 12.64
N PHE A 401 -9.97 7.09 12.11
CA PHE A 401 -11.29 7.71 11.92
C PHE A 401 -12.05 8.05 13.19
N ASP A 402 -11.56 7.65 14.35
CA ASP A 402 -12.11 8.00 15.65
C ASP A 402 -11.78 9.43 16.09
N GLN A 403 -10.63 9.97 15.65
CA GLN A 403 -10.16 11.32 16.00
C GLN A 403 -9.70 12.16 14.80
N TYR A 404 -9.45 11.57 13.63
CA TYR A 404 -8.87 12.23 12.46
C TYR A 404 -9.64 11.87 11.18
N LYS A 405 -9.60 12.74 10.18
CA LYS A 405 -10.21 12.49 8.86
C LYS A 405 -9.62 11.28 8.14
N ASN A 406 -8.32 11.08 8.29
CA ASN A 406 -7.56 9.98 7.68
C ASN A 406 -6.18 9.87 8.37
N PHE A 407 -5.37 8.90 7.97
CA PHE A 407 -4.04 8.69 8.54
C PHE A 407 -3.07 9.83 8.18
N GLU A 408 -3.24 10.49 7.05
CA GLU A 408 -2.45 11.66 6.65
C GLU A 408 -2.68 12.82 7.63
N HIS A 409 -3.93 13.10 7.97
CA HIS A 409 -4.27 14.13 8.95
C HIS A 409 -3.64 13.82 10.32
N ARG A 410 -3.75 12.58 10.83
CA ARG A 410 -3.10 12.16 12.07
C ARG A 410 -1.57 12.33 12.01
N GLY A 411 -0.95 11.92 10.91
CA GLY A 411 0.49 12.02 10.72
C GLY A 411 0.99 13.46 10.57
N ASN A 412 0.25 14.32 9.89
CA ASN A 412 0.57 15.75 9.79
C ASN A 412 0.44 16.46 11.14
N THR A 413 -0.61 16.14 11.91
CA THR A 413 -0.76 16.63 13.29
C THR A 413 0.44 16.22 14.15
N PHE A 414 0.93 14.98 14.02
CA PHE A 414 2.12 14.55 14.73
C PHE A 414 3.37 15.36 14.35
N LYS A 415 3.58 15.62 13.06
CA LYS A 415 4.67 16.49 12.59
C LYS A 415 4.64 17.87 13.22
N GLN A 416 3.46 18.52 13.20
CA GLN A 416 3.25 19.85 13.78
C GLN A 416 3.54 19.85 15.29
N LEU A 417 3.08 18.82 16.02
CA LEU A 417 3.33 18.69 17.44
C LEU A 417 4.82 18.47 17.74
N VAL A 418 5.52 17.64 16.98
CA VAL A 418 6.96 17.43 17.11
C VAL A 418 7.70 18.74 16.86
N GLN A 419 7.38 19.49 15.81
CA GLN A 419 8.01 20.79 15.53
C GLN A 419 7.82 21.78 16.67
N LYS A 420 6.62 21.78 17.28
CA LYS A 420 6.28 22.73 18.35
C LYS A 420 6.92 22.41 19.69
N TYR A 421 7.03 21.12 20.07
CA TYR A 421 7.35 20.72 21.45
C TYR A 421 8.71 20.02 21.63
N SER A 422 9.44 19.72 20.55
CA SER A 422 10.73 19.00 20.64
C SER A 422 11.99 19.84 20.33
#